data_8c6897cbf4fa9d984be48add513037d3
#
_entry.id   8c6897cbf4fa9d984be48add513037d3
#
_cell.length_a   1.000
_cell.length_b   1.000
_cell.length_c   1.000
_cell.angle_alpha   90.00
_cell.angle_beta   90.00
_cell.angle_gamma   90.00
#
_symmetry.space_group_name_H-M   'P 1'
#
loop_
_entity.id
_entity.type
_entity.pdbx_description
1 polymer ?
#
loop_
_entity_poly.entity_id
_entity_poly.type
_entity_poly.pdbx_seq_one_letter_code
_entity_poly.pdbx_strand_id
1 'polypeptide(L)'
;MKLYEFAPTRSIRVRWALQELGVDFETVQVNLRAGENRRPEFLKLNPAGKLPVLVDGDLVLTESVAIVLYLAEKYPDKGLLPADPRERAKVNQWLLFAATELEQPLWRIARHKFLYPEDKRQPGDIPVAREDFKAMAAVLEKHMDQRQFVVGDSVTVADLVMAYTLDWADEAHLLDDFPQLRAYMDRMYARPHAAPRIAQAFASLKG
;
A
#
# COMPACT_ATOMS: atom_id res chain seq x y z
N MET A 1 8.22 -12.74 -13.97
CA MET A 1 8.37 -12.11 -12.63
C MET A 1 7.72 -12.98 -11.57
N LYS A 2 8.22 -12.91 -10.31
CA LYS A 2 7.62 -13.59 -9.15
C LYS A 2 7.33 -12.56 -8.06
N LEU A 3 6.10 -12.57 -7.56
CA LEU A 3 5.69 -11.77 -6.41
C LEU A 3 5.59 -12.66 -5.18
N TYR A 4 6.46 -12.43 -4.20
CA TYR A 4 6.32 -13.02 -2.86
C TYR A 4 5.38 -12.14 -2.05
N GLU A 5 4.30 -12.73 -1.59
CA GLU A 5 3.23 -11.96 -0.97
C GLU A 5 2.52 -12.71 0.15
N PHE A 6 1.79 -11.96 0.94
CA PHE A 6 0.77 -12.45 1.86
C PHE A 6 -0.28 -11.35 2.04
N ALA A 7 -1.49 -11.60 1.58
CA ALA A 7 -2.59 -10.68 1.84
C ALA A 7 -3.01 -10.80 3.33
N PRO A 8 -3.33 -9.72 4.01
CA PRO A 8 -3.60 -8.37 3.53
C PRO A 8 -2.43 -7.38 3.70
N THR A 9 -1.19 -7.80 3.52
CA THR A 9 -0.04 -6.90 3.66
C THR A 9 0.08 -5.91 2.49
N ARG A 10 1.09 -5.05 2.55
CA ARG A 10 1.45 -4.12 1.45
C ARG A 10 1.73 -4.80 0.11
N SER A 11 1.75 -6.13 0.08
CA SER A 11 1.79 -6.92 -1.17
C SER A 11 0.62 -6.61 -2.10
N ILE A 12 -0.54 -6.24 -1.55
CA ILE A 12 -1.73 -5.83 -2.30
C ILE A 12 -1.40 -4.70 -3.28
N ARG A 13 -0.56 -3.73 -2.92
CA ARG A 13 -0.14 -2.61 -3.78
C ARG A 13 0.56 -3.10 -5.04
N VAL A 14 1.49 -4.05 -4.87
CA VAL A 14 2.28 -4.61 -5.97
C VAL A 14 1.41 -5.48 -6.87
N ARG A 15 0.57 -6.32 -6.27
CA ARG A 15 -0.43 -7.11 -7.02
C ARG A 15 -1.33 -6.20 -7.85
N TRP A 16 -1.84 -5.13 -7.26
CA TRP A 16 -2.70 -4.17 -7.96
C TRP A 16 -1.97 -3.52 -9.15
N ALA A 17 -0.73 -3.06 -8.94
CA ALA A 17 0.08 -2.50 -10.01
C ALA A 17 0.29 -3.50 -11.17
N LEU A 18 0.62 -4.76 -10.87
CA LEU A 18 0.78 -5.80 -11.88
C LEU A 18 -0.53 -6.08 -12.65
N GLN A 19 -1.67 -6.07 -11.97
CA GLN A 19 -2.99 -6.25 -12.59
C GLN A 19 -3.37 -5.06 -13.48
N GLU A 20 -3.16 -3.81 -13.04
CA GLU A 20 -3.40 -2.61 -13.86
C GLU A 20 -2.48 -2.55 -15.09
N LEU A 21 -1.26 -3.05 -14.97
CA LEU A 21 -0.33 -3.16 -16.09
C LEU A 21 -0.71 -4.29 -17.06
N GLY A 22 -1.53 -5.25 -16.65
CA GLY A 22 -1.87 -6.43 -17.42
C GLY A 22 -0.65 -7.33 -17.67
N VAL A 23 0.23 -7.44 -16.68
CA VAL A 23 1.47 -8.22 -16.75
C VAL A 23 1.29 -9.56 -16.05
N ASP A 24 1.70 -10.65 -16.72
CA ASP A 24 1.71 -11.99 -16.12
C ASP A 24 2.80 -12.11 -15.05
N PHE A 25 2.46 -12.68 -13.92
CA PHE A 25 3.38 -12.93 -12.82
C PHE A 25 3.04 -14.21 -12.05
N GLU A 26 4.07 -14.85 -11.53
CA GLU A 26 3.93 -15.98 -10.60
C GLU A 26 3.75 -15.42 -9.17
N THR A 27 2.80 -15.98 -8.44
CA THR A 27 2.57 -15.68 -7.03
C THR A 27 3.22 -16.73 -6.14
N VAL A 28 4.04 -16.31 -5.19
CA VAL A 28 4.58 -17.15 -4.12
C VAL A 28 4.01 -16.69 -2.79
N GLN A 29 3.11 -17.50 -2.22
CA GLN A 29 2.53 -17.22 -0.91
C GLN A 29 3.56 -17.46 0.19
N VAL A 30 3.74 -16.50 1.10
CA VAL A 30 4.63 -16.59 2.26
C VAL A 30 3.81 -16.40 3.52
N ASN A 31 3.47 -17.49 4.18
CA ASN A 31 2.58 -17.46 5.35
C ASN A 31 3.27 -16.82 6.56
N LEU A 32 2.92 -15.57 6.85
CA LEU A 32 3.45 -14.83 8.01
C LEU A 32 3.04 -15.43 9.35
N ARG A 33 1.86 -16.08 9.42
CA ARG A 33 1.38 -16.73 10.64
C ARG A 33 2.19 -17.99 10.96
N ALA A 34 2.68 -18.67 9.92
CA ALA A 34 3.56 -19.83 10.04
C ALA A 34 5.05 -19.46 10.16
N GLY A 35 5.38 -18.16 10.17
CA GLY A 35 6.76 -17.69 10.28
C GLY A 35 7.62 -17.95 9.05
N GLU A 36 7.02 -18.19 7.87
CA GLU A 36 7.77 -18.54 6.66
C GLU A 36 8.70 -17.42 6.19
N ASN A 37 8.33 -16.17 6.49
CA ASN A 37 9.18 -15.00 6.25
C ASN A 37 10.45 -14.94 7.10
N ARG A 38 10.61 -15.86 8.07
CA ARG A 38 11.80 -15.98 8.93
C ARG A 38 12.67 -17.18 8.55
N ARG A 39 12.25 -17.99 7.57
CA ARG A 39 13.05 -19.09 7.06
C ARG A 39 14.29 -18.58 6.32
N PRO A 40 15.43 -19.29 6.40
CA PRO A 40 16.68 -18.89 5.75
C PRO A 40 16.55 -18.59 4.25
N GLU A 41 15.69 -19.35 3.54
CA GLU A 41 15.44 -19.20 2.10
C GLU A 41 14.82 -17.84 1.79
N PHE A 42 13.83 -17.40 2.58
CA PHE A 42 13.20 -16.12 2.41
C PHE A 42 14.11 -14.96 2.85
N LEU A 43 14.86 -15.13 3.94
CA LEU A 43 15.79 -14.12 4.43
C LEU A 43 16.94 -13.81 3.46
N LYS A 44 17.27 -14.73 2.54
CA LYS A 44 18.21 -14.47 1.43
C LYS A 44 17.63 -13.46 0.43
N LEU A 45 16.31 -13.46 0.23
CA LEU A 45 15.62 -12.49 -0.64
C LEU A 45 15.39 -11.16 0.06
N ASN A 46 14.96 -11.20 1.32
CA ASN A 46 14.75 -10.00 2.15
C ASN A 46 15.19 -10.25 3.59
N PRO A 47 16.40 -9.77 3.97
CA PRO A 47 16.90 -9.92 5.33
C PRO A 47 16.01 -9.30 6.42
N ALA A 48 15.17 -8.30 6.08
CA ALA A 48 14.20 -7.71 6.99
C ALA A 48 13.02 -8.66 7.30
N GLY A 49 12.83 -9.72 6.51
CA GLY A 49 11.73 -10.66 6.68
C GLY A 49 10.36 -10.03 6.45
N LYS A 50 10.26 -9.06 5.53
CA LYS A 50 9.01 -8.33 5.22
C LYS A 50 8.54 -8.63 3.80
N LEU A 51 7.26 -8.41 3.56
CA LEU A 51 6.59 -8.50 2.27
C LEU A 51 6.06 -7.13 1.84
N PRO A 52 5.94 -6.88 0.52
CA PRO A 52 6.24 -7.75 -0.61
C PRO A 52 7.73 -7.88 -0.93
N VAL A 53 8.07 -8.90 -1.74
CA VAL A 53 9.33 -8.99 -2.49
C VAL A 53 8.98 -9.30 -3.95
N LEU A 54 9.57 -8.56 -4.89
CA LEU A 54 9.49 -8.84 -6.32
C LEU A 54 10.83 -9.40 -6.79
N VAL A 55 10.77 -10.49 -7.56
CA VAL A 55 11.94 -11.05 -8.26
C VAL A 55 11.67 -10.98 -9.77
N ASP A 56 12.56 -10.28 -10.49
CA ASP A 56 12.48 -10.09 -11.91
C ASP A 56 13.84 -10.41 -12.56
N GLY A 57 14.00 -11.65 -13.05
CA GLY A 57 15.31 -12.17 -13.46
C GLY A 57 16.25 -12.28 -12.25
N ASP A 58 17.36 -11.58 -12.32
CA ASP A 58 18.36 -11.45 -11.24
C ASP A 58 18.08 -10.29 -10.26
N LEU A 59 17.14 -9.40 -10.60
CA LEU A 59 16.75 -8.29 -9.74
C LEU A 59 15.81 -8.77 -8.62
N VAL A 60 16.20 -8.48 -7.37
CA VAL A 60 15.35 -8.68 -6.19
C VAL A 60 15.03 -7.31 -5.60
N LEU A 61 13.76 -6.93 -5.58
CA LEU A 61 13.28 -5.67 -5.02
C LEU A 61 12.41 -5.90 -3.79
N THR A 62 12.65 -5.07 -2.78
CA THR A 62 11.80 -4.90 -1.60
C THR A 62 11.22 -3.49 -1.59
N GLU A 63 10.42 -3.15 -0.56
CA GLU A 63 9.67 -1.90 -0.43
C GLU A 63 8.59 -1.72 -1.53
N SER A 64 7.34 -1.81 -1.12
CA SER A 64 6.20 -1.79 -2.06
C SER A 64 6.17 -0.56 -2.97
N VAL A 65 6.56 0.62 -2.45
CA VAL A 65 6.63 1.87 -3.22
C VAL A 65 7.71 1.80 -4.30
N ALA A 66 8.90 1.29 -3.96
CA ALA A 66 9.96 1.11 -4.94
C ALA A 66 9.59 0.10 -6.03
N ILE A 67 8.90 -0.98 -5.64
CA ILE A 67 8.44 -2.01 -6.58
C ILE A 67 7.41 -1.44 -7.56
N VAL A 68 6.40 -0.70 -7.10
CA VAL A 68 5.38 -0.15 -8.01
C VAL A 68 5.96 0.92 -8.94
N LEU A 69 6.93 1.71 -8.49
CA LEU A 69 7.67 2.66 -9.33
C LEU A 69 8.47 1.92 -10.41
N TYR A 70 9.24 0.91 -10.03
CA TYR A 70 9.99 0.08 -10.97
C TYR A 70 9.09 -0.52 -12.05
N LEU A 71 7.94 -1.08 -11.64
CA LEU A 71 6.97 -1.67 -12.57
C LEU A 71 6.43 -0.64 -13.55
N ALA A 72 6.06 0.55 -13.07
CA ALA A 72 5.55 1.63 -13.91
C ALA A 72 6.62 2.17 -14.88
N GLU A 73 7.89 2.22 -14.47
CA GLU A 73 9.01 2.59 -15.31
C GLU A 73 9.35 1.51 -16.36
N LYS A 74 9.23 0.25 -15.98
CA LYS A 74 9.46 -0.88 -16.88
C LYS A 74 8.41 -0.99 -17.99
N TYR A 75 7.17 -0.55 -17.72
CA TYR A 75 6.05 -0.60 -18.66
C TYR A 75 5.45 0.81 -18.89
N PRO A 76 6.24 1.73 -19.50
CA PRO A 76 5.84 3.14 -19.64
C PRO A 76 4.57 3.34 -20.48
N ASP A 77 4.34 2.47 -21.46
CA ASP A 77 3.17 2.52 -22.35
C ASP A 77 1.84 2.27 -21.63
N LYS A 78 1.88 1.75 -20.39
CA LYS A 78 0.70 1.51 -19.57
C LYS A 78 0.23 2.75 -18.79
N GLY A 79 1.03 3.82 -18.76
CA GLY A 79 0.62 5.13 -18.28
C GLY A 79 0.50 5.28 -16.75
N LEU A 80 0.96 4.30 -15.95
CA LEU A 80 0.91 4.41 -14.48
C LEU A 80 1.94 5.38 -13.89
N LEU A 81 2.85 5.91 -14.71
CA LEU A 81 3.80 6.94 -14.31
C LEU A 81 3.94 7.96 -15.45
N PRO A 82 3.76 9.27 -15.18
CA PRO A 82 3.92 10.30 -16.20
C PRO A 82 5.33 10.36 -16.77
N ALA A 83 5.46 10.68 -18.07
CA ALA A 83 6.76 10.88 -18.70
C ALA A 83 7.40 12.23 -18.30
N ASP A 84 6.57 13.25 -18.06
CA ASP A 84 7.04 14.58 -17.66
C ASP A 84 7.69 14.56 -16.27
N PRO A 85 8.92 15.09 -16.10
CA PRO A 85 9.63 15.03 -14.81
C PRO A 85 8.92 15.79 -13.68
N ARG A 86 8.16 16.85 -13.98
CA ARG A 86 7.44 17.64 -12.96
C ARG A 86 6.25 16.85 -12.44
N GLU A 87 5.51 16.18 -13.32
CA GLU A 87 4.40 15.32 -12.93
C GLU A 87 4.92 14.08 -12.18
N ARG A 88 6.04 13.51 -12.60
CA ARG A 88 6.71 12.42 -11.84
C ARG A 88 7.13 12.86 -10.45
N ALA A 89 7.64 14.07 -10.30
CA ALA A 89 7.99 14.62 -8.99
C ALA A 89 6.76 14.71 -8.06
N LYS A 90 5.58 15.08 -8.60
CA LYS A 90 4.32 15.07 -7.84
C LYS A 90 3.88 13.66 -7.46
N VAL A 91 4.01 12.69 -8.38
CA VAL A 91 3.75 11.27 -8.06
C VAL A 91 4.64 10.81 -6.91
N ASN A 92 5.93 11.07 -6.98
CA ASN A 92 6.89 10.71 -5.92
C ASN A 92 6.56 11.43 -4.60
N GLN A 93 6.17 12.71 -4.64
CA GLN A 93 5.73 13.45 -3.45
C GLN A 93 4.56 12.76 -2.75
N TRP A 94 3.53 12.37 -3.48
CA TRP A 94 2.35 11.74 -2.91
C TRP A 94 2.57 10.29 -2.50
N LEU A 95 3.47 9.56 -3.17
CA LEU A 95 3.93 8.24 -2.73
C LEU A 95 4.63 8.32 -1.37
N LEU A 96 5.54 9.28 -1.22
CA LEU A 96 6.25 9.51 0.04
C LEU A 96 5.28 10.00 1.11
N PHE A 97 4.39 10.95 0.79
CA PHE A 97 3.36 11.41 1.72
C PHE A 97 2.49 10.25 2.25
N ALA A 98 2.05 9.36 1.38
CA ALA A 98 1.32 8.16 1.80
C ALA A 98 2.14 7.29 2.74
N ALA A 99 3.41 7.03 2.41
CA ALA A 99 4.26 6.11 3.17
C ALA A 99 4.76 6.68 4.51
N THR A 100 5.02 7.99 4.59
CA THR A 100 5.63 8.61 5.78
C THR A 100 4.63 9.35 6.66
N GLU A 101 3.62 9.97 6.09
CA GLU A 101 2.68 10.82 6.84
C GLU A 101 1.38 10.07 7.19
N LEU A 102 0.77 9.35 6.23
CA LEU A 102 -0.48 8.65 6.49
C LEU A 102 -0.27 7.25 7.07
N GLU A 103 0.70 6.50 6.55
CA GLU A 103 0.89 5.11 6.91
C GLU A 103 1.62 4.93 8.25
N GLN A 104 2.48 5.87 8.61
CA GLN A 104 3.23 5.81 9.86
C GLN A 104 2.31 5.80 11.11
N PRO A 105 1.31 6.68 11.21
CA PRO A 105 0.33 6.61 12.29
C PRO A 105 -0.47 5.30 12.32
N LEU A 106 -0.91 4.80 11.16
CA LEU A 106 -1.62 3.52 11.07
C LEU A 106 -0.76 2.35 11.56
N TRP A 107 0.54 2.39 11.23
CA TRP A 107 1.48 1.38 11.68
C TRP A 107 1.73 1.46 13.20
N ARG A 108 1.78 2.65 13.79
CA ARG A 108 1.84 2.85 15.25
C ARG A 108 0.62 2.24 15.94
N ILE A 109 -0.58 2.54 15.43
CA ILE A 109 -1.83 1.96 15.95
C ILE A 109 -1.77 0.42 15.88
N ALA A 110 -1.41 -0.15 14.73
CA ALA A 110 -1.35 -1.60 14.54
C ALA A 110 -0.33 -2.26 15.48
N ARG A 111 0.84 -1.66 15.66
CA ARG A 111 1.87 -2.18 16.57
C ARG A 111 1.37 -2.27 18.01
N HIS A 112 0.80 -1.20 18.52
CA HIS A 112 0.38 -1.13 19.93
C HIS A 112 -0.98 -1.80 20.19
N LYS A 113 -1.79 -2.02 19.15
CA LYS A 113 -3.07 -2.71 19.29
C LYS A 113 -2.94 -4.23 19.27
N PHE A 114 -2.09 -4.79 18.37
CA PHE A 114 -2.04 -6.25 18.17
C PHE A 114 -0.71 -6.84 17.69
N LEU A 115 0.26 -6.08 17.16
CA LEU A 115 1.48 -6.67 16.61
C LEU A 115 2.59 -6.87 17.65
N TYR A 116 2.74 -5.95 18.58
CA TYR A 116 3.72 -6.11 19.65
C TYR A 116 3.25 -7.12 20.70
N PRO A 117 4.18 -7.84 21.36
CA PRO A 117 3.90 -8.53 22.61
C PRO A 117 3.25 -7.56 23.61
N GLU A 118 2.39 -8.07 24.48
CA GLU A 118 1.58 -7.23 25.39
C GLU A 118 2.43 -6.33 26.30
N ASP A 119 3.54 -6.87 26.81
CA ASP A 119 4.51 -6.14 27.64
C ASP A 119 5.19 -4.97 26.94
N LYS A 120 5.16 -4.91 25.60
CA LYS A 120 5.73 -3.82 24.79
C LYS A 120 4.70 -2.86 24.22
N ARG A 121 3.43 -3.10 24.49
CA ARG A 121 2.36 -2.23 24.00
C ARG A 121 2.28 -0.95 24.83
N GLN A 122 2.06 0.16 24.15
CA GLN A 122 1.84 1.47 24.75
C GLN A 122 0.48 2.00 24.30
N PRO A 123 -0.63 1.62 24.96
CA PRO A 123 -1.98 2.01 24.53
C PRO A 123 -2.19 3.53 24.46
N GLY A 124 -1.46 4.30 25.27
CA GLY A 124 -1.50 5.77 25.25
C GLY A 124 -0.99 6.42 23.97
N ASP A 125 -0.20 5.69 23.15
CA ASP A 125 0.25 6.17 21.83
C ASP A 125 -0.86 6.09 20.75
N ILE A 126 -1.86 5.25 20.95
CA ILE A 126 -2.92 5.03 19.95
C ILE A 126 -3.76 6.31 19.70
N PRO A 127 -4.26 7.04 20.73
CA PRO A 127 -4.95 8.31 20.50
C PRO A 127 -4.09 9.33 19.76
N VAL A 128 -2.83 9.48 20.14
CA VAL A 128 -1.89 10.42 19.49
C VAL A 128 -1.70 10.07 18.02
N ALA A 129 -1.48 8.79 17.72
CA ALA A 129 -1.35 8.33 16.32
C ALA A 129 -2.65 8.55 15.51
N ARG A 130 -3.83 8.47 16.13
CA ARG A 130 -5.10 8.83 15.47
C ARG A 130 -5.18 10.31 15.12
N GLU A 131 -4.74 11.18 16.02
CA GLU A 131 -4.69 12.63 15.78
C GLU A 131 -3.69 12.96 14.67
N ASP A 132 -2.50 12.37 14.70
CA ASP A 132 -1.49 12.51 13.65
C ASP A 132 -2.05 12.12 12.28
N PHE A 133 -2.73 10.97 12.19
CA PHE A 133 -3.37 10.53 10.95
C PHE A 133 -4.42 11.55 10.48
N LYS A 134 -5.33 11.98 11.36
CA LYS A 134 -6.40 12.92 11.01
C LYS A 134 -5.87 14.24 10.51
N ALA A 135 -4.79 14.75 11.11
CA ALA A 135 -4.15 15.98 10.65
C ALA A 135 -3.64 15.85 9.20
N MET A 136 -2.99 14.74 8.86
CA MET A 136 -2.49 14.50 7.50
C MET A 136 -3.60 14.10 6.52
N ALA A 137 -4.62 13.39 6.96
CA ALA A 137 -5.80 13.10 6.16
C ALA A 137 -6.55 14.37 5.76
N ALA A 138 -6.63 15.38 6.63
CA ALA A 138 -7.22 16.67 6.30
C ALA A 138 -6.45 17.40 5.19
N VAL A 139 -5.13 17.26 5.12
CA VAL A 139 -4.31 17.79 4.02
C VAL A 139 -4.66 17.10 2.71
N LEU A 140 -4.79 15.77 2.73
CA LEU A 140 -5.15 14.99 1.55
C LEU A 140 -6.61 15.26 1.14
N GLU A 141 -7.56 15.35 2.09
CA GLU A 141 -8.96 15.68 1.82
C GLU A 141 -9.06 16.99 1.04
N LYS A 142 -8.36 18.03 1.49
CA LYS A 142 -8.30 19.33 0.78
C LYS A 142 -7.63 19.21 -0.59
N HIS A 143 -6.59 18.39 -0.72
CA HIS A 143 -5.94 18.18 -2.01
C HIS A 143 -6.87 17.48 -3.01
N MET A 144 -7.70 16.57 -2.54
CA MET A 144 -8.62 15.80 -3.38
C MET A 144 -9.88 16.57 -3.77
N ASP A 145 -10.07 17.81 -3.28
CA ASP A 145 -11.20 18.62 -3.66
C ASP A 145 -11.23 18.81 -5.20
N GLN A 146 -12.36 18.42 -5.81
CA GLN A 146 -12.59 18.40 -7.27
C GLN A 146 -11.60 17.55 -8.09
N ARG A 147 -10.83 16.65 -7.44
CA ARG A 147 -9.90 15.76 -8.13
C ARG A 147 -10.42 14.32 -8.20
N GLN A 148 -10.16 13.68 -9.32
CA GLN A 148 -10.43 12.25 -9.49
C GLN A 148 -9.24 11.40 -9.10
N PHE A 149 -8.03 11.88 -9.33
CA PHE A 149 -6.76 11.20 -9.04
C PHE A 149 -5.83 12.11 -8.23
N VAL A 150 -4.89 11.50 -7.53
CA VAL A 150 -3.93 12.23 -6.68
C VAL A 150 -3.05 13.16 -7.51
N VAL A 151 -2.68 12.74 -8.73
CA VAL A 151 -1.87 13.55 -9.66
C VAL A 151 -2.47 13.47 -11.07
N GLY A 152 -2.66 14.62 -11.70
CA GLY A 152 -3.16 14.69 -13.07
C GLY A 152 -4.59 14.19 -13.23
N ASP A 153 -4.90 13.69 -14.44
CA ASP A 153 -6.25 13.32 -14.88
C ASP A 153 -6.39 11.81 -15.15
N SER A 154 -5.38 11.02 -14.80
CA SER A 154 -5.37 9.58 -14.97
C SER A 154 -4.76 8.88 -13.76
N VAL A 155 -5.08 7.58 -13.59
CA VAL A 155 -4.52 6.77 -12.51
C VAL A 155 -3.00 6.67 -12.62
N THR A 156 -2.34 6.80 -11.48
CA THR A 156 -0.89 6.59 -11.33
C THR A 156 -0.61 5.60 -10.21
N VAL A 157 0.65 5.18 -10.07
CA VAL A 157 1.06 4.34 -8.92
C VAL A 157 0.81 5.03 -7.58
N ALA A 158 0.76 6.37 -7.53
CA ALA A 158 0.41 7.09 -6.30
C ALA A 158 -1.02 6.78 -5.87
N ASP A 159 -1.96 6.64 -6.81
CA ASP A 159 -3.35 6.31 -6.51
C ASP A 159 -3.49 4.90 -5.95
N LEU A 160 -2.75 3.93 -6.49
CA LEU A 160 -2.80 2.54 -6.00
C LEU A 160 -2.29 2.44 -4.55
N VAL A 161 -1.18 3.12 -4.25
CA VAL A 161 -0.61 3.16 -2.90
C VAL A 161 -1.53 3.93 -1.96
N MET A 162 -2.07 5.07 -2.40
CA MET A 162 -2.98 5.89 -1.60
C MET A 162 -4.27 5.15 -1.28
N ALA A 163 -4.92 4.53 -2.27
CA ALA A 163 -6.16 3.79 -2.06
C ALA A 163 -5.99 2.65 -1.06
N TYR A 164 -4.89 1.89 -1.13
CA TYR A 164 -4.57 0.86 -0.13
C TYR A 164 -4.36 1.47 1.26
N THR A 165 -3.68 2.61 1.37
CA THR A 165 -3.44 3.27 2.65
C THR A 165 -4.75 3.75 3.27
N LEU A 166 -5.66 4.28 2.45
CA LEU A 166 -7.00 4.69 2.89
C LEU A 166 -7.87 3.48 3.29
N ASP A 167 -7.78 2.36 2.58
CA ASP A 167 -8.46 1.12 2.97
C ASP A 167 -7.99 0.63 4.35
N TRP A 168 -6.70 0.74 4.64
CA TRP A 168 -6.19 0.46 5.99
C TRP A 168 -6.73 1.44 7.04
N ALA A 169 -6.87 2.72 6.68
CA ALA A 169 -7.45 3.71 7.56
C ALA A 169 -8.95 3.47 7.80
N ASP A 170 -9.67 3.00 6.79
CA ASP A 170 -11.08 2.61 6.90
C ASP A 170 -11.27 1.43 7.87
N GLU A 171 -10.44 0.39 7.77
CA GLU A 171 -10.39 -0.72 8.72
C GLU A 171 -10.07 -0.28 10.16
N ALA A 172 -9.40 0.86 10.32
CA ALA A 172 -9.09 1.45 11.62
C ALA A 172 -10.15 2.47 12.10
N HIS A 173 -11.24 2.67 11.34
CA HIS A 173 -12.29 3.67 11.58
C HIS A 173 -11.74 5.09 11.69
N LEU A 174 -10.93 5.48 10.71
CA LEU A 174 -10.28 6.80 10.65
C LEU A 174 -10.74 7.64 9.45
N LEU A 175 -11.62 7.11 8.59
CA LEU A 175 -12.16 7.83 7.44
C LEU A 175 -13.55 8.42 7.65
N ASP A 176 -14.14 8.29 8.85
CA ASP A 176 -15.51 8.73 9.10
C ASP A 176 -15.68 10.24 8.93
N ASP A 177 -14.65 11.02 9.23
CA ASP A 177 -14.62 12.48 9.11
C ASP A 177 -14.17 12.96 7.70
N PHE A 178 -13.85 12.04 6.75
CA PHE A 178 -13.23 12.32 5.46
C PHE A 178 -14.04 11.72 4.28
N PRO A 179 -15.21 12.29 3.97
CA PRO A 179 -16.12 11.71 2.96
C PRO A 179 -15.54 11.71 1.54
N GLN A 180 -14.71 12.69 1.18
CA GLN A 180 -14.07 12.72 -0.15
C GLN A 180 -13.01 11.64 -0.29
N LEU A 181 -12.21 11.40 0.76
CA LEU A 181 -11.23 10.31 0.76
C LEU A 181 -11.90 8.94 0.70
N ARG A 182 -13.02 8.76 1.40
CA ARG A 182 -13.82 7.53 1.31
C ARG A 182 -14.35 7.33 -0.10
N ALA A 183 -14.96 8.36 -0.69
CA ALA A 183 -15.49 8.30 -2.05
C ALA A 183 -14.39 8.05 -3.10
N TYR A 184 -13.21 8.66 -2.91
CA TYR A 184 -12.05 8.40 -3.76
C TYR A 184 -11.57 6.95 -3.64
N MET A 185 -11.41 6.44 -2.42
CA MET A 185 -11.02 5.05 -2.16
C MET A 185 -12.00 4.07 -2.82
N ASP A 186 -13.31 4.27 -2.61
CA ASP A 186 -14.34 3.39 -3.17
C ASP A 186 -14.30 3.41 -4.70
N ARG A 187 -14.10 4.57 -5.31
CA ARG A 187 -13.94 4.73 -6.77
C ARG A 187 -12.70 3.99 -7.28
N MET A 188 -11.60 4.04 -6.54
CA MET A 188 -10.38 3.30 -6.91
C MET A 188 -10.61 1.79 -6.85
N TYR A 189 -11.27 1.28 -5.80
CA TYR A 189 -11.58 -0.14 -5.68
C TYR A 189 -12.70 -0.62 -6.62
N ALA A 190 -13.48 0.27 -7.23
CA ALA A 190 -14.43 -0.07 -8.28
C ALA A 190 -13.78 -0.29 -9.67
N ARG A 191 -12.46 -0.09 -9.80
CA ARG A 191 -11.74 -0.30 -11.07
C ARG A 191 -11.70 -1.80 -11.44
N PRO A 192 -11.73 -2.15 -12.74
CA PRO A 192 -11.77 -3.56 -13.19
C PRO A 192 -10.60 -4.42 -12.71
N HIS A 193 -9.44 -3.80 -12.51
CA HIS A 193 -8.20 -4.48 -12.10
C HIS A 193 -7.84 -4.24 -10.64
N ALA A 194 -8.78 -3.73 -9.84
CA ALA A 194 -8.52 -3.50 -8.42
C ALA A 194 -8.16 -4.81 -7.69
N ALA A 195 -7.17 -4.72 -6.83
CA ALA A 195 -6.86 -5.80 -5.90
C ALA A 195 -7.96 -5.90 -4.81
N PRO A 196 -8.07 -7.05 -4.11
CA PRO A 196 -9.01 -7.17 -3.01
C PRO A 196 -8.76 -6.13 -1.91
N ARG A 197 -9.83 -5.63 -1.30
CA ARG A 197 -9.74 -4.82 -0.07
C ARG A 197 -9.17 -5.65 1.09
N ILE A 198 -8.62 -4.97 2.09
CA ILE A 198 -8.01 -5.60 3.27
C ILE A 198 -8.99 -6.54 3.97
N ALA A 199 -10.25 -6.13 4.16
CA ALA A 199 -11.29 -6.98 4.75
C ALA A 199 -11.53 -8.27 3.95
N GLN A 200 -11.61 -8.16 2.62
CA GLN A 200 -11.79 -9.31 1.71
C GLN A 200 -10.59 -10.25 1.76
N ALA A 201 -9.38 -9.70 1.79
CA ALA A 201 -8.15 -10.46 1.92
C ALA A 201 -8.05 -11.20 3.26
N PHE A 202 -8.52 -10.60 4.36
CA PHE A 202 -8.63 -11.29 5.65
C PHE A 202 -9.67 -12.41 5.63
N ALA A 203 -10.80 -12.22 4.96
CA ALA A 203 -11.83 -13.23 4.86
C ALA A 203 -11.33 -14.48 4.12
N SER A 204 -10.53 -14.31 3.06
CA SER A 204 -9.96 -15.41 2.29
C SER A 204 -8.93 -16.26 3.06
N LEU A 205 -8.39 -15.75 4.19
CA LEU A 205 -7.47 -16.51 5.04
C LEU A 205 -8.18 -17.41 6.08
N LYS A 206 -9.50 -17.35 6.16
CA LYS A 206 -10.32 -18.11 7.13
C LYS A 206 -10.96 -19.36 6.51
N GLY A 207 -10.92 -19.49 5.20
CA GLY A 207 -11.36 -20.65 4.43
C GLY A 207 -10.19 -21.54 4.08
#